data_60a1606461e373bd840c4435be8eb34b
#
_entry.id   60a1606461e373bd840c4435be8eb34b
#
_cell.length_a   1.000
_cell.length_b   1.000
_cell.length_c   1.000
_cell.angle_alpha   90.00
_cell.angle_beta   90.00
_cell.angle_gamma   90.00
#
_symmetry.space_group_name_H-M   'P 1'
#
loop_
_entity.id
_entity.type
_entity.pdbx_description
1 polymer ?
#
loop_
_entity_poly.entity_id
_entity_poly.type
_entity_poly.pdbx_seq_one_letter_code
_entity_poly.pdbx_strand_id
1 'polypeptide(L)'
;MLPFKISALVFVRNAAGEHLLIERRKAPNLGCWSPIGGKLDMATGESPYECARRETMEEIKLPLSDADLHCFGYISEKSYEGSGHWLMFLFNCTKTIETLPDAIDEGQFRFFSRASIDQLDIPETDRTLLWPYYDRFSKGFVGLRADCDPSGKLSLVEELKLSAPDAG
;
A
#
# COMPACT_ATOMS: atom_id res chain seq x y z
N MET A 1 -24.23 9.31 -5.08
CA MET A 1 -23.29 8.18 -5.33
C MET A 1 -21.90 8.55 -4.84
N LEU A 2 -21.30 7.71 -4.02
CA LEU A 2 -19.93 7.95 -3.55
C LEU A 2 -18.93 7.68 -4.68
N PRO A 3 -17.84 8.48 -4.80
CA PRO A 3 -16.81 8.25 -5.81
C PRO A 3 -16.06 6.93 -5.55
N PHE A 4 -15.57 6.30 -6.61
CA PHE A 4 -14.74 5.11 -6.55
C PHE A 4 -13.31 5.47 -7.01
N LYS A 5 -12.32 5.16 -6.19
CA LYS A 5 -10.91 5.46 -6.46
C LYS A 5 -10.12 4.16 -6.54
N ILE A 6 -9.18 4.12 -7.49
CA ILE A 6 -8.28 2.99 -7.65
C ILE A 6 -6.85 3.48 -7.42
N SER A 7 -6.09 2.74 -6.61
CA SER A 7 -4.71 3.10 -6.26
C SER A 7 -3.81 1.89 -6.21
N ALA A 8 -2.50 2.15 -6.16
CA ALA A 8 -1.48 1.16 -5.90
C ALA A 8 -0.67 1.57 -4.67
N LEU A 9 -0.37 0.61 -3.80
CA LEU A 9 0.57 0.77 -2.69
C LEU A 9 1.80 -0.09 -2.98
N VAL A 10 3.00 0.47 -2.70
CA VAL A 10 4.26 -0.20 -2.97
C VAL A 10 5.07 -0.31 -1.69
N PHE A 11 5.39 -1.53 -1.30
CA PHE A 11 6.17 -1.86 -0.11
C PHE A 11 7.63 -1.96 -0.51
N VAL A 12 8.43 -0.95 -0.15
CA VAL A 12 9.87 -0.88 -0.42
C VAL A 12 10.65 -1.05 0.88
N ARG A 13 11.76 -1.78 0.83
CA ARG A 13 12.60 -2.06 1.99
C ARG A 13 14.06 -1.72 1.72
N ASN A 14 14.85 -1.59 2.79
CA ASN A 14 16.30 -1.60 2.69
C ASN A 14 16.83 -3.04 2.83
N ALA A 15 18.15 -3.23 2.73
CA ALA A 15 18.78 -4.55 2.83
C ALA A 15 18.62 -5.18 4.22
N ALA A 16 18.44 -4.37 5.25
CA ALA A 16 18.16 -4.83 6.61
C ALA A 16 16.71 -5.32 6.80
N GLY A 17 15.86 -5.16 5.79
CA GLY A 17 14.44 -5.56 5.84
C GLY A 17 13.52 -4.51 6.46
N GLU A 18 14.02 -3.32 6.74
CA GLU A 18 13.19 -2.24 7.24
C GLU A 18 12.36 -1.63 6.12
N HIS A 19 11.11 -1.27 6.44
CA HIS A 19 10.17 -0.70 5.49
C HIS A 19 10.35 0.80 5.35
N LEU A 20 10.32 1.28 4.11
CA LEU A 20 10.24 2.71 3.81
C LEU A 20 8.79 3.15 3.90
N LEU A 21 8.52 4.09 4.79
CA LEU A 21 7.20 4.69 4.94
C LEU A 21 7.27 6.19 4.73
N ILE A 22 6.15 6.76 4.30
CA ILE A 22 5.95 8.19 4.18
C ILE A 22 5.00 8.68 5.28
N GLU A 23 5.37 9.74 5.99
CA GLU A 23 4.47 10.46 6.88
C GLU A 23 3.67 11.46 6.05
N ARG A 24 2.36 11.25 5.95
CA ARG A 24 1.51 12.05 5.08
C ARG A 24 1.31 13.45 5.60
N ARG A 25 1.51 14.45 4.74
CA ARG A 25 1.24 15.88 5.03
C ARG A 25 -0.11 16.36 4.50
N LYS A 26 -0.86 15.46 3.82
CA LYS A 26 -2.16 15.77 3.19
C LYS A 26 -3.20 14.72 3.57
N ALA A 27 -4.48 15.13 3.56
CA ALA A 27 -5.59 14.19 3.68
C ALA A 27 -5.67 13.26 2.44
N PRO A 28 -6.16 12.02 2.56
CA PRO A 28 -6.59 11.39 3.81
C PRO A 28 -5.40 10.97 4.68
N ASN A 29 -5.68 10.66 5.96
CA ASN A 29 -4.68 10.12 6.90
C ASN A 29 -3.50 11.06 7.16
N LEU A 30 -3.78 12.37 7.28
CA LEU A 30 -2.77 13.38 7.65
C LEU A 30 -2.02 12.98 8.93
N GLY A 31 -0.69 13.00 8.89
CA GLY A 31 0.17 12.65 10.01
C GLY A 31 0.39 11.16 10.21
N CYS A 32 -0.27 10.31 9.43
CA CYS A 32 -0.07 8.86 9.48
C CYS A 32 1.07 8.41 8.58
N TRP A 33 1.74 7.34 9.01
CA TRP A 33 2.75 6.65 8.21
C TRP A 33 2.12 5.58 7.33
N SER A 34 2.52 5.51 6.08
CA SER A 34 2.00 4.53 5.13
C SER A 34 3.07 4.14 4.11
N PRO A 35 2.90 2.98 3.42
CA PRO A 35 3.67 2.69 2.22
C PRO A 35 3.48 3.78 1.17
N ILE A 36 4.42 3.89 0.25
CA ILE A 36 4.32 4.81 -0.88
C ILE A 36 3.27 4.31 -1.89
N GLY A 37 2.80 5.19 -2.74
CA GLY A 37 1.83 4.86 -3.77
C GLY A 37 0.98 6.04 -4.18
N GLY A 38 -0.03 5.76 -4.97
CA GLY A 38 -0.95 6.79 -5.45
C GLY A 38 -2.05 6.23 -6.31
N LYS A 39 -2.88 7.13 -6.82
CA LYS A 39 -4.03 6.77 -7.66
C LYS A 39 -3.58 6.47 -9.08
N LEU A 40 -4.28 5.53 -9.73
CA LEU A 40 -4.12 5.31 -11.15
C LEU A 40 -4.48 6.56 -11.95
N ASP A 41 -3.74 6.81 -13.02
CA ASP A 41 -4.08 7.85 -13.98
C ASP A 41 -5.21 7.32 -14.89
N MET A 42 -6.42 7.75 -14.58
CA MET A 42 -7.61 7.31 -15.30
C MET A 42 -7.65 7.84 -16.73
N ALA A 43 -7.04 9.02 -16.98
CA ALA A 43 -7.04 9.64 -18.30
C ALA A 43 -6.24 8.83 -19.32
N THR A 44 -5.18 8.16 -18.88
CA THR A 44 -4.32 7.33 -19.74
C THR A 44 -4.68 5.86 -19.72
N GLY A 45 -5.62 5.44 -18.86
CA GLY A 45 -5.95 4.02 -18.70
C GLY A 45 -4.82 3.23 -18.06
N GLU A 46 -4.12 3.85 -17.13
CA GLU A 46 -2.96 3.27 -16.46
C GLU A 46 -3.30 1.96 -15.75
N SER A 47 -2.45 0.94 -15.90
CA SER A 47 -2.61 -0.31 -15.15
C SER A 47 -2.04 -0.19 -13.73
N PRO A 48 -2.40 -1.10 -12.81
CA PRO A 48 -1.81 -1.09 -11.46
C PRO A 48 -0.28 -1.20 -11.46
N TYR A 49 0.33 -2.02 -12.33
CA TYR A 49 1.78 -2.11 -12.45
C TYR A 49 2.41 -0.82 -12.96
N GLU A 50 1.81 -0.21 -13.97
CA GLU A 50 2.27 1.10 -14.50
C GLU A 50 2.20 2.18 -13.43
N CYS A 51 1.11 2.22 -12.66
CA CYS A 51 0.94 3.14 -11.54
C CYS A 51 2.01 2.93 -10.47
N ALA A 52 2.25 1.68 -10.06
CA ALA A 52 3.25 1.36 -9.06
C ALA A 52 4.65 1.83 -9.50
N ARG A 53 5.02 1.61 -10.75
CA ARG A 53 6.31 2.07 -11.29
C ARG A 53 6.40 3.60 -11.34
N ARG A 54 5.34 4.25 -11.83
CA ARG A 54 5.31 5.72 -11.96
C ARG A 54 5.39 6.40 -10.60
N GLU A 55 4.55 6.00 -9.65
CA GLU A 55 4.52 6.58 -8.32
C GLU A 55 5.85 6.36 -7.57
N THR A 56 6.46 5.19 -7.70
CA THR A 56 7.76 4.91 -7.10
C THR A 56 8.84 5.81 -7.70
N MET A 57 8.83 6.02 -9.00
CA MET A 57 9.78 6.93 -9.65
C MET A 57 9.56 8.38 -9.25
N GLU A 58 8.31 8.82 -9.18
CA GLU A 58 7.97 10.20 -8.79
C GLU A 58 8.34 10.49 -7.34
N GLU A 59 7.97 9.60 -6.42
CA GLU A 59 8.12 9.84 -4.99
C GLU A 59 9.54 9.61 -4.47
N ILE A 60 10.21 8.54 -4.90
CA ILE A 60 11.52 8.15 -4.35
C ILE A 60 12.63 8.00 -5.39
N LYS A 61 12.37 8.35 -6.64
CA LYS A 61 13.35 8.29 -7.75
C LYS A 61 13.94 6.90 -7.97
N LEU A 62 13.21 5.85 -7.68
CA LEU A 62 13.61 4.47 -7.89
C LEU A 62 13.00 3.94 -9.20
N PRO A 63 13.81 3.70 -10.25
CA PRO A 63 13.31 3.12 -11.48
C PRO A 63 13.03 1.61 -11.28
N LEU A 64 11.84 1.17 -11.68
CA LEU A 64 11.40 -0.22 -11.57
C LEU A 64 10.94 -0.75 -12.92
N SER A 65 11.16 -2.04 -13.14
CA SER A 65 10.47 -2.83 -14.16
C SER A 65 9.34 -3.66 -13.52
N ASP A 66 8.50 -4.28 -14.32
CA ASP A 66 7.46 -5.17 -13.80
C ASP A 66 8.06 -6.36 -13.04
N ALA A 67 9.26 -6.82 -13.45
CA ALA A 67 9.95 -7.92 -12.76
C ALA A 67 10.41 -7.57 -11.33
N ASP A 68 10.53 -6.29 -11.01
CA ASP A 68 10.90 -5.80 -9.68
C ASP A 68 9.70 -5.74 -8.72
N LEU A 69 8.51 -6.01 -9.21
CA LEU A 69 7.25 -5.90 -8.46
C LEU A 69 6.53 -7.24 -8.42
N HIS A 70 6.01 -7.57 -7.24
CA HIS A 70 5.07 -8.68 -7.07
C HIS A 70 3.76 -8.14 -6.53
N CYS A 71 2.69 -8.25 -7.31
CA CYS A 71 1.35 -7.90 -6.83
C CYS A 71 0.89 -9.00 -5.87
N PHE A 72 0.83 -8.71 -4.58
CA PHE A 72 0.44 -9.70 -3.58
C PHE A 72 -1.03 -9.59 -3.15
N GLY A 73 -1.81 -8.70 -3.77
CA GLY A 73 -3.23 -8.67 -3.50
C GLY A 73 -3.93 -7.38 -3.87
N TYR A 74 -5.19 -7.34 -3.48
CA TYR A 74 -6.01 -6.13 -3.52
C TYR A 74 -6.84 -6.01 -2.23
N ILE A 75 -7.20 -4.78 -1.90
CA ILE A 75 -8.19 -4.47 -0.87
C ILE A 75 -9.26 -3.58 -1.49
N SER A 76 -10.52 -4.05 -1.42
CA SER A 76 -11.68 -3.25 -1.83
C SER A 76 -12.36 -2.72 -0.57
N GLU A 77 -12.31 -1.40 -0.37
CA GLU A 77 -12.86 -0.73 0.81
C GLU A 77 -14.12 0.05 0.43
N LYS A 78 -15.26 -0.41 0.95
CA LYS A 78 -16.54 0.27 0.74
C LYS A 78 -16.70 1.36 1.79
N SER A 79 -17.15 2.54 1.35
CA SER A 79 -17.51 3.67 2.23
C SER A 79 -16.42 4.09 3.20
N TYR A 80 -15.17 4.15 2.73
CA TYR A 80 -14.06 4.58 3.55
C TYR A 80 -14.28 6.01 4.08
N GLU A 81 -14.29 6.17 5.39
CA GLU A 81 -14.60 7.43 6.08
C GLU A 81 -15.95 8.04 5.65
N GLY A 82 -16.86 7.25 5.07
CA GLY A 82 -18.13 7.75 4.54
C GLY A 82 -17.99 8.63 3.29
N SER A 83 -16.78 8.76 2.73
CA SER A 83 -16.48 9.73 1.67
C SER A 83 -16.28 9.10 0.28
N GLY A 84 -16.02 7.80 0.20
CA GLY A 84 -15.77 7.14 -1.08
C GLY A 84 -15.49 5.65 -0.95
N HIS A 85 -15.32 5.02 -2.09
CA HIS A 85 -14.90 3.64 -2.19
C HIS A 85 -13.47 3.58 -2.73
N TRP A 86 -12.70 2.60 -2.29
CA TRP A 86 -11.33 2.41 -2.72
C TRP A 86 -11.10 0.98 -3.20
N LEU A 87 -10.35 0.83 -4.26
CA LEU A 87 -9.73 -0.43 -4.66
C LEU A 87 -8.23 -0.21 -4.72
N MET A 88 -7.51 -0.86 -3.82
CA MET A 88 -6.05 -0.73 -3.72
C MET A 88 -5.38 -2.02 -4.16
N PHE A 89 -4.44 -1.91 -5.10
CA PHE A 89 -3.55 -3.01 -5.48
C PHE A 89 -2.28 -2.93 -4.65
N LEU A 90 -1.81 -4.07 -4.16
CA LEU A 90 -0.70 -4.16 -3.21
C LEU A 90 0.52 -4.78 -3.88
N PHE A 91 1.64 -4.06 -3.85
CA PHE A 91 2.88 -4.49 -4.48
C PHE A 91 4.02 -4.63 -3.48
N ASN A 92 4.71 -5.75 -3.54
CA ASN A 92 5.97 -5.95 -2.82
C ASN A 92 7.11 -5.72 -3.81
N CYS A 93 7.97 -4.74 -3.52
CA CYS A 93 9.12 -4.42 -4.36
C CYS A 93 10.31 -5.29 -3.97
N THR A 94 10.93 -5.95 -4.94
CA THR A 94 12.11 -6.80 -4.71
C THR A 94 13.42 -6.03 -4.71
N LYS A 95 13.46 -4.83 -5.30
CA LYS A 95 14.59 -3.92 -5.17
C LYS A 95 14.63 -3.28 -3.80
N THR A 96 15.82 -3.11 -3.26
CA THR A 96 16.05 -2.40 -1.99
C THR A 96 16.65 -1.03 -2.23
N ILE A 97 16.45 -0.12 -1.27
CA ILE A 97 17.11 1.18 -1.24
C ILE A 97 17.82 1.35 0.10
N GLU A 98 18.98 2.00 0.10
CA GLU A 98 19.76 2.20 1.33
C GLU A 98 19.79 3.65 1.79
N THR A 99 19.56 4.58 0.88
CA THR A 99 19.54 6.02 1.19
C THR A 99 18.09 6.50 1.32
N LEU A 100 17.80 7.26 2.39
CA LEU A 100 16.49 7.88 2.53
C LEU A 100 16.25 8.87 1.39
N PRO A 101 15.10 8.79 0.74
CA PRO A 101 14.70 9.80 -0.25
C PRO A 101 14.51 11.17 0.40
N ASP A 102 14.69 12.21 -0.40
CA ASP A 102 14.34 13.57 0.01
C ASP A 102 12.85 13.70 0.26
N ALA A 103 12.47 14.57 1.20
CA ALA A 103 11.07 14.88 1.43
C ALA A 103 10.42 15.48 0.19
N ILE A 104 9.14 15.15 -0.01
CA ILE A 104 8.31 15.64 -1.10
C ILE A 104 7.11 16.40 -0.53
N ASP A 105 6.28 17.00 -1.40
CA ASP A 105 5.11 17.75 -0.94
C ASP A 105 4.13 16.87 -0.15
N GLU A 106 4.02 15.60 -0.50
CA GLU A 106 3.14 14.62 0.14
C GLU A 106 3.62 14.19 1.52
N GLY A 107 4.90 14.34 1.84
CA GLY A 107 5.43 13.98 3.15
C GLY A 107 6.93 13.73 3.19
N GLN A 108 7.38 13.23 4.34
CA GLN A 108 8.77 12.85 4.58
C GLN A 108 8.88 11.33 4.76
N PHE A 109 10.08 10.80 4.52
CA PHE A 109 10.35 9.37 4.55
C PHE A 109 11.17 8.96 5.77
N ARG A 110 10.96 7.72 6.22
CA ARG A 110 11.78 7.08 7.24
C ARG A 110 11.73 5.56 7.07
N PHE A 111 12.79 4.88 7.48
CA PHE A 111 12.80 3.41 7.58
C PHE A 111 12.34 2.96 8.95
N PHE A 112 11.52 1.90 8.99
CA PHE A 112 11.03 1.30 10.22
C PHE A 112 11.13 -0.22 10.16
N SER A 113 11.53 -0.85 11.25
CA SER A 113 11.38 -2.29 11.37
C SER A 113 9.91 -2.68 11.36
N ARG A 114 9.58 -3.88 10.88
CA ARG A 114 8.18 -4.34 10.88
C ARG A 114 7.56 -4.27 12.29
N ALA A 115 8.32 -4.69 13.30
CA ALA A 115 7.83 -4.69 14.67
C ALA A 115 7.50 -3.29 15.20
N SER A 116 8.24 -2.26 14.80
CA SER A 116 8.00 -0.89 15.25
C SER A 116 6.81 -0.23 14.56
N ILE A 117 6.39 -0.71 13.40
CA ILE A 117 5.27 -0.12 12.64
C ILE A 117 3.97 -0.18 13.43
N ASP A 118 3.75 -1.24 14.20
CA ASP A 118 2.54 -1.38 15.02
C ASP A 118 2.42 -0.31 16.13
N GLN A 119 3.53 0.37 16.46
CA GLN A 119 3.57 1.45 17.45
C GLN A 119 3.42 2.85 16.84
N LEU A 120 3.40 2.96 15.52
CA LEU A 120 3.31 4.23 14.81
C LEU A 120 1.85 4.70 14.69
N ASP A 121 1.70 6.00 14.41
CA ASP A 121 0.43 6.52 13.91
C ASP A 121 0.23 6.02 12.47
N ILE A 122 -0.52 4.97 12.34
CA ILE A 122 -0.94 4.42 11.05
C ILE A 122 -2.47 4.39 10.98
N PRO A 123 -3.06 4.42 9.79
CA PRO A 123 -4.51 4.27 9.66
C PRO A 123 -4.98 2.97 10.34
N GLU A 124 -6.09 3.02 11.06
CA GLU A 124 -6.65 1.82 11.73
C GLU A 124 -6.98 0.72 10.73
N THR A 125 -7.41 1.08 9.53
CA THR A 125 -7.63 0.11 8.46
C THR A 125 -6.32 -0.58 8.06
N ASP A 126 -5.20 0.12 8.01
CA ASP A 126 -3.89 -0.47 7.70
C ASP A 126 -3.45 -1.44 8.80
N ARG A 127 -3.71 -1.10 10.06
CA ARG A 127 -3.41 -1.95 11.22
C ARG A 127 -4.13 -3.28 11.14
N THR A 128 -5.35 -3.28 10.64
CA THR A 128 -6.24 -4.45 10.59
C THR A 128 -6.20 -5.17 9.24
N LEU A 129 -6.19 -4.40 8.13
CA LEU A 129 -6.39 -4.93 6.78
C LEU A 129 -5.11 -5.01 5.95
N LEU A 130 -4.08 -4.25 6.27
CA LEU A 130 -2.90 -4.13 5.42
C LEU A 130 -1.71 -4.93 5.98
N TRP A 131 -1.18 -4.53 7.12
CA TRP A 131 0.06 -5.10 7.66
C TRP A 131 -0.04 -6.58 8.02
N PRO A 132 -1.12 -7.07 8.67
CA PRO A 132 -1.26 -8.50 8.93
C PRO A 132 -1.30 -9.34 7.65
N TYR A 133 -1.87 -8.82 6.58
CA TYR A 133 -1.93 -9.51 5.29
C TYR A 133 -0.63 -9.41 4.51
N TYR A 134 0.09 -8.30 4.61
CA TYR A 134 1.47 -8.23 4.12
C TYR A 134 2.34 -9.32 4.75
N ASP A 135 2.28 -9.48 6.06
CA ASP A 135 3.07 -10.48 6.78
C ASP A 135 2.81 -11.91 6.28
N ARG A 136 1.58 -12.20 5.91
CA ARG A 136 1.16 -13.55 5.47
C ARG A 136 1.31 -13.78 3.97
N PHE A 137 1.11 -12.77 3.16
CA PHE A 137 0.92 -12.92 1.72
C PHE A 137 1.86 -12.10 0.84
N SER A 138 2.87 -11.44 1.38
CA SER A 138 3.79 -10.60 0.57
C SER A 138 4.48 -11.35 -0.58
N LYS A 139 4.52 -12.68 -0.54
CA LYS A 139 5.03 -13.55 -1.61
C LYS A 139 3.95 -14.38 -2.29
N GLY A 140 2.72 -14.28 -1.86
CA GLY A 140 1.56 -14.98 -2.40
C GLY A 140 0.56 -14.00 -3.02
N PHE A 141 -0.74 -14.23 -2.76
CA PHE A 141 -1.79 -13.32 -3.19
C PHE A 141 -2.99 -13.39 -2.26
N VAL A 142 -3.56 -12.23 -1.92
CA VAL A 142 -4.78 -12.14 -1.14
C VAL A 142 -5.73 -11.10 -1.72
N GLY A 143 -6.98 -11.46 -1.90
CA GLY A 143 -8.04 -10.53 -2.28
C GLY A 143 -8.96 -10.28 -1.09
N LEU A 144 -9.14 -9.03 -0.70
CA LEU A 144 -9.94 -8.63 0.46
C LEU A 144 -11.05 -7.66 0.04
N ARG A 145 -12.22 -7.79 0.69
CA ARG A 145 -13.20 -6.72 0.68
C ARG A 145 -13.54 -6.34 2.12
N ALA A 146 -13.71 -5.06 2.35
CA ALA A 146 -14.05 -4.52 3.65
C ALA A 146 -15.20 -3.51 3.53
N ASP A 147 -16.08 -3.50 4.51
CA ASP A 147 -17.05 -2.43 4.69
C ASP A 147 -16.53 -1.52 5.80
N CYS A 148 -16.17 -0.30 5.40
CA CYS A 148 -15.54 0.71 6.27
C CYS A 148 -16.52 1.84 6.63
N ASP A 149 -17.83 1.62 6.48
CA ASP A 149 -18.82 2.64 6.82
C ASP A 149 -18.69 3.02 8.30
N PRO A 150 -18.45 4.32 8.61
CA PRO A 150 -18.28 4.76 10.01
C PRO A 150 -19.51 4.53 10.89
N SER A 151 -20.69 4.37 10.29
CA SER A 151 -21.94 4.09 11.04
C SER A 151 -22.08 2.64 11.49
N GLY A 152 -21.19 1.75 10.98
CA GLY A 152 -21.21 0.34 11.27
C GLY A 152 -19.89 -0.18 11.83
N LYS A 153 -19.85 -1.48 12.11
CA LYS A 153 -18.59 -2.16 12.42
C LYS A 153 -17.80 -2.43 11.16
N LEU A 154 -16.49 -2.23 11.21
CA LEU A 154 -15.57 -2.70 10.17
C LEU A 154 -15.81 -4.20 9.97
N SER A 155 -16.17 -4.59 8.75
CA SER A 155 -16.31 -5.99 8.36
C SER A 155 -15.31 -6.33 7.28
N LEU A 156 -14.76 -7.55 7.33
CA LEU A 156 -13.74 -8.02 6.42
C LEU A 156 -14.09 -9.41 5.91
N VAL A 157 -13.94 -9.60 4.59
CA VAL A 157 -14.05 -10.91 3.95
C VAL A 157 -12.79 -11.16 3.14
N GLU A 158 -12.18 -12.31 3.37
CA GLU A 158 -11.10 -12.83 2.54
C GLU A 158 -11.70 -13.52 1.31
N GLU A 159 -11.68 -12.83 0.17
CA GLU A 159 -12.30 -13.33 -1.06
C GLU A 159 -11.44 -14.39 -1.75
N LEU A 160 -10.12 -14.24 -1.69
CA LEU A 160 -9.16 -15.13 -2.34
C LEU A 160 -7.88 -15.18 -1.52
N LYS A 161 -7.35 -16.39 -1.33
CA LYS A 161 -6.06 -16.62 -0.65
C LYS A 161 -5.24 -17.63 -1.44
N LEU A 162 -4.07 -17.21 -1.90
CA LEU A 162 -3.10 -18.07 -2.57
C LEU A 162 -1.76 -17.95 -1.86
N SER A 163 -1.32 -19.04 -1.24
CA SER A 163 -0.02 -19.09 -0.60
C SER A 163 1.10 -18.96 -1.62
N ALA A 164 2.27 -18.48 -1.19
CA ALA A 164 3.45 -18.48 -2.04
C ALA A 164 3.75 -19.91 -2.50
N PRO A 165 4.27 -20.09 -3.74
CA PRO A 165 4.76 -21.40 -4.17
C PRO A 165 5.84 -21.87 -3.21
N ASP A 166 5.83 -23.18 -2.89
CA ASP A 166 6.93 -23.77 -2.12
C ASP A 166 8.24 -23.52 -2.86
N ALA A 167 9.27 -23.12 -2.09
CA ALA A 167 10.60 -23.00 -2.63
C ALA A 167 11.08 -24.41 -3.01
N GLY A 168 11.04 -24.69 -4.31
CA GLY A 168 11.50 -25.94 -4.89
C GLY A 168 13.01 -26.10 -4.82
#